data_903a033e951bc3b6f0795903e73f3526
#
_entry.id   903a033e951bc3b6f0795903e73f3526
#
_cell.length_a   1.000
_cell.length_b   1.000
_cell.length_c   1.000
_cell.angle_alpha   90.00
_cell.angle_beta   90.00
_cell.angle_gamma   90.00
#
_symmetry.space_group_name_H-M   'P 1'
#
loop_
_entity.id
_entity.type
_entity.pdbx_description
1 polymer ?
#
loop_
_entity_poly.entity_id
_entity_poly.type
_entity_poly.pdbx_seq_one_letter_code
_entity_poly.pdbx_strand_id
1 'polypeptide(L)'
;MQAFIDYCSQNYMQIFDLLIGHVQLTVMAILIAIIIGVPLGIFITYFKPSKKPIMALANIIQAIPSMALLGFMIPLLGIGTKPAIVMVILYSLLPIIKNTVTGLDNINGETLEAAKGIGLNKFQVLYKVQIPLAAPVIMAGVRVSAVSSVGLMTLAAFIGADGLGYLVYAGIRTVNNAQILAGAIPACLLALLIDYIFSILERLVTPKSFQLSKPRSKMKGILDKVVIVISCLALAACFVYTGLAKTNGSQVIRIGSMDFTEQEILNYMLKYYIEDHTDIEVEQSLSLGSSSIVLDAVRTGSIDMYVEYTGTIYGNVLGNEPNGNVDEVYNTVKEQMKEQYDLNVLDSLGFNNTYTLAIRKDTAEQYHIKTISDLCKVSQQLTFSPTLMFMEREDCWVGLQKAYPIHFKQTVPIDGAPRYTALMNNECDVIDAYSTDGLLKKFDLQVLEDDKNFFLPYHAIPIANNTVIEEYPEVVELINQLQNYLSDEVMVELNYRVDELNEKTSDVAREFLIENDLISE
;
A
#
# COMPACT_ATOMS: atom_id res chain seq x y z
N MET A 1 16.44 2.08 20.42
CA MET A 1 16.49 3.53 20.13
C MET A 1 17.62 3.85 19.16
N GLN A 2 18.83 3.27 19.34
CA GLN A 2 19.96 3.49 18.43
C GLN A 2 19.60 3.07 17.00
N ALA A 3 19.12 1.83 16.79
CA ALA A 3 18.71 1.34 15.48
C ALA A 3 17.67 2.24 14.77
N PHE A 4 16.76 2.86 15.52
CA PHE A 4 15.79 3.81 14.94
C PHE A 4 16.48 5.11 14.47
N ILE A 5 17.42 5.65 15.26
CA ILE A 5 18.17 6.86 14.89
C ILE A 5 19.03 6.58 13.65
N ASP A 6 19.70 5.43 13.64
CA ASP A 6 20.56 5.00 12.54
C ASP A 6 19.73 4.82 11.25
N TYR A 7 18.57 4.14 11.34
CA TYR A 7 17.64 4.00 10.21
C TYR A 7 17.15 5.35 9.67
N CYS A 8 16.74 6.26 10.57
CA CYS A 8 16.29 7.60 10.15
C CYS A 8 17.40 8.42 9.52
N SER A 9 18.65 8.31 10.00
CA SER A 9 19.78 9.04 9.46
C SER A 9 20.21 8.53 8.07
N GLN A 10 20.08 7.25 7.84
CA GLN A 10 20.40 6.63 6.54
C GLN A 10 19.28 6.84 5.51
N ASN A 11 18.01 6.90 5.93
CA ASN A 11 16.85 6.95 5.04
C ASN A 11 16.10 8.30 5.08
N TYR A 12 16.74 9.38 5.54
CA TYR A 12 16.06 10.67 5.77
C TYR A 12 15.40 11.24 4.51
N MET A 13 16.00 11.04 3.33
CA MET A 13 15.46 11.51 2.06
C MET A 13 14.18 10.77 1.70
N GLN A 14 14.18 9.44 1.77
CA GLN A 14 13.00 8.61 1.53
C GLN A 14 11.86 8.96 2.50
N ILE A 15 12.17 9.12 3.80
CA ILE A 15 11.17 9.50 4.81
C ILE A 15 10.58 10.88 4.46
N PHE A 16 11.40 11.81 3.99
CA PHE A 16 10.97 13.15 3.62
C PHE A 16 10.08 13.15 2.38
N ASP A 17 10.42 12.41 1.33
CA ASP A 17 9.63 12.29 0.11
C ASP A 17 8.26 11.64 0.39
N LEU A 18 8.26 10.54 1.16
CA LEU A 18 7.03 9.88 1.60
C LEU A 18 6.16 10.79 2.50
N LEU A 19 6.78 11.64 3.32
CA LEU A 19 6.05 12.64 4.11
C LEU A 19 5.39 13.69 3.22
N ILE A 20 6.11 14.19 2.21
CA ILE A 20 5.56 15.15 1.24
C ILE A 20 4.37 14.54 0.50
N GLY A 21 4.51 13.34 -0.06
CA GLY A 21 3.43 12.62 -0.73
C GLY A 21 2.22 12.43 0.19
N HIS A 22 2.44 11.97 1.44
CA HIS A 22 1.39 11.79 2.43
C HIS A 22 0.63 13.09 2.74
N VAL A 23 1.34 14.22 2.92
CA VAL A 23 0.74 15.53 3.15
C VAL A 23 -0.10 15.98 1.97
N GLN A 24 0.43 15.86 0.75
CA GLN A 24 -0.27 16.28 -0.47
C GLN A 24 -1.57 15.51 -0.69
N LEU A 25 -1.52 14.19 -0.61
CA LEU A 25 -2.69 13.33 -0.82
C LEU A 25 -3.75 13.58 0.25
N THR A 26 -3.33 13.71 1.52
CA THR A 26 -4.24 13.99 2.64
C THR A 26 -4.91 15.35 2.47
N VAL A 27 -4.15 16.41 2.20
CA VAL A 27 -4.69 17.76 2.03
C VAL A 27 -5.62 17.84 0.82
N MET A 28 -5.24 17.24 -0.31
CA MET A 28 -6.08 17.19 -1.51
C MET A 28 -7.42 16.50 -1.24
N ALA A 29 -7.39 15.33 -0.59
CA ALA A 29 -8.60 14.59 -0.24
C ALA A 29 -9.52 15.39 0.70
N ILE A 30 -8.97 16.05 1.72
CA ILE A 30 -9.74 16.85 2.69
C ILE A 30 -10.35 18.07 2.01
N LEU A 31 -9.60 18.78 1.16
CA LEU A 31 -10.13 19.94 0.43
C LEU A 31 -11.31 19.55 -0.45
N ILE A 32 -11.21 18.45 -1.19
CA ILE A 32 -12.32 17.94 -2.01
C ILE A 32 -13.50 17.54 -1.13
N ALA A 33 -13.25 16.85 0.00
CA ALA A 33 -14.30 16.46 0.94
C ALA A 33 -15.03 17.67 1.54
N ILE A 34 -14.34 18.78 1.83
CA ILE A 34 -14.95 20.03 2.31
C ILE A 34 -15.80 20.65 1.19
N ILE A 35 -15.26 20.74 -0.03
CA ILE A 35 -15.96 21.33 -1.21
C ILE A 35 -17.25 20.56 -1.50
N ILE A 36 -17.29 19.26 -1.28
CA ILE A 36 -18.49 18.42 -1.49
C ILE A 36 -19.36 18.39 -0.23
N GLY A 37 -18.77 18.12 0.93
CA GLY A 37 -19.49 17.82 2.17
C GLY A 37 -20.21 19.01 2.77
N VAL A 38 -19.60 20.21 2.78
CA VAL A 38 -20.24 21.40 3.34
C VAL A 38 -21.45 21.85 2.50
N PRO A 39 -21.34 22.01 1.15
CA PRO A 39 -22.51 22.32 0.33
C PRO A 39 -23.61 21.25 0.42
N LEU A 40 -23.24 19.96 0.46
CA LEU A 40 -24.19 18.88 0.59
C LEU A 40 -24.91 18.93 1.95
N GLY A 41 -24.21 19.21 3.03
CA GLY A 41 -24.78 19.43 4.36
C GLY A 41 -25.75 20.62 4.41
N ILE A 42 -25.38 21.73 3.75
CA ILE A 42 -26.27 22.88 3.58
C ILE A 42 -27.52 22.47 2.79
N PHE A 43 -27.34 21.80 1.65
CA PHE A 43 -28.43 21.37 0.77
C PHE A 43 -29.47 20.51 1.53
N ILE A 44 -29.03 19.50 2.25
CA ILE A 44 -29.94 18.58 2.97
C ILE A 44 -30.63 19.24 4.19
N THR A 45 -30.06 20.31 4.72
CA THR A 45 -30.72 21.12 5.77
C THR A 45 -31.94 21.89 5.20
N TYR A 46 -31.80 22.40 3.99
CA TYR A 46 -32.90 23.14 3.32
C TYR A 46 -33.87 22.22 2.58
N PHE A 47 -33.42 21.11 2.03
CA PHE A 47 -34.24 20.12 1.32
C PHE A 47 -34.42 18.87 2.19
N LYS A 48 -35.29 18.99 3.18
CA LYS A 48 -35.52 17.94 4.22
C LYS A 48 -35.76 16.51 3.68
N PRO A 49 -36.49 16.30 2.54
CA PRO A 49 -36.67 14.93 2.01
C PRO A 49 -35.39 14.19 1.69
N SER A 50 -34.33 14.89 1.27
CA SER A 50 -33.02 14.30 0.94
C SER A 50 -32.16 13.96 2.16
N LYS A 51 -32.50 14.48 3.36
CA LYS A 51 -31.69 14.32 4.57
C LYS A 51 -31.53 12.85 4.97
N LYS A 52 -32.62 12.09 5.04
CA LYS A 52 -32.59 10.68 5.44
C LYS A 52 -31.78 9.81 4.48
N PRO A 53 -32.03 9.82 3.14
CA PRO A 53 -31.29 8.96 2.22
C PRO A 53 -29.81 9.33 2.13
N ILE A 54 -29.45 10.63 2.11
CA ILE A 54 -28.03 11.04 2.02
C ILE A 54 -27.28 10.67 3.31
N MET A 55 -27.88 10.90 4.48
CA MET A 55 -27.27 10.50 5.75
C MET A 55 -27.15 8.97 5.87
N ALA A 56 -28.15 8.21 5.39
CA ALA A 56 -28.09 6.77 5.36
C ALA A 56 -26.94 6.26 4.46
N LEU A 57 -26.82 6.83 3.25
CA LEU A 57 -25.72 6.49 2.33
C LEU A 57 -24.36 6.78 2.96
N ALA A 58 -24.17 7.98 3.55
CA ALA A 58 -22.91 8.34 4.19
C ALA A 58 -22.58 7.42 5.39
N ASN A 59 -23.59 7.00 6.18
CA ASN A 59 -23.40 6.03 7.25
C ASN A 59 -23.02 4.64 6.72
N ILE A 60 -23.64 4.18 5.62
CA ILE A 60 -23.30 2.90 4.97
C ILE A 60 -21.84 2.93 4.51
N ILE A 61 -21.40 3.99 3.81
CA ILE A 61 -20.02 4.13 3.35
C ILE A 61 -19.03 4.04 4.53
N GLN A 62 -19.32 4.72 5.64
CA GLN A 62 -18.45 4.70 6.82
C GLN A 62 -18.46 3.34 7.56
N ALA A 63 -19.49 2.53 7.38
CA ALA A 63 -19.58 1.18 7.96
C ALA A 63 -18.79 0.12 7.16
N ILE A 64 -18.49 0.38 5.89
CA ILE A 64 -17.67 -0.53 5.08
C ILE A 64 -16.24 -0.51 5.64
N PRO A 65 -15.58 -1.66 5.87
CA PRO A 65 -14.16 -1.68 6.22
C PRO A 65 -13.30 -0.97 5.16
N SER A 66 -12.38 -0.11 5.59
CA SER A 66 -11.57 0.72 4.66
C SER A 66 -10.78 -0.09 3.64
N MET A 67 -10.21 -1.23 4.07
CA MET A 67 -9.51 -2.14 3.17
C MET A 67 -10.44 -2.76 2.12
N ALA A 68 -11.67 -3.13 2.51
CA ALA A 68 -12.66 -3.64 1.57
C ALA A 68 -13.08 -2.56 0.55
N LEU A 69 -13.24 -1.31 1.00
CA LEU A 69 -13.56 -0.19 0.11
C LEU A 69 -12.43 0.06 -0.90
N LEU A 70 -11.15 -0.01 -0.46
CA LEU A 70 -10.00 0.07 -1.36
C LEU A 70 -10.05 -1.04 -2.41
N GLY A 71 -10.26 -2.30 -2.00
CA GLY A 71 -10.39 -3.43 -2.92
C GLY A 71 -11.49 -3.24 -3.97
N PHE A 72 -12.67 -2.72 -3.57
CA PHE A 72 -13.75 -2.39 -4.53
C PHE A 72 -13.41 -1.26 -5.50
N MET A 73 -12.48 -0.36 -5.12
CA MET A 73 -12.09 0.75 -6.00
C MET A 73 -11.07 0.34 -7.07
N ILE A 74 -10.28 -0.72 -6.85
CA ILE A 74 -9.23 -1.15 -7.78
C ILE A 74 -9.78 -1.41 -9.20
N PRO A 75 -10.83 -2.22 -9.42
CA PRO A 75 -11.35 -2.48 -10.75
C PRO A 75 -11.92 -1.24 -11.47
N LEU A 76 -12.27 -0.19 -10.69
CA LEU A 76 -12.92 1.02 -11.21
C LEU A 76 -11.92 2.15 -11.49
N LEU A 77 -10.90 2.29 -10.64
CA LEU A 77 -9.99 3.45 -10.62
C LEU A 77 -8.52 3.07 -10.80
N GLY A 78 -8.23 1.78 -10.92
CA GLY A 78 -6.85 1.26 -10.88
C GLY A 78 -6.28 1.29 -9.46
N ILE A 79 -4.95 1.21 -9.36
CA ILE A 79 -4.19 1.24 -8.11
C ILE A 79 -3.59 2.63 -7.84
N GLY A 80 -2.93 2.78 -6.69
CA GLY A 80 -2.17 3.98 -6.35
C GLY A 80 -3.00 5.10 -5.75
N THR A 81 -2.68 6.33 -6.12
CA THR A 81 -3.18 7.54 -5.46
C THR A 81 -4.66 7.83 -5.68
N LYS A 82 -5.23 7.48 -6.86
CA LYS A 82 -6.63 7.79 -7.21
C LYS A 82 -7.63 7.11 -6.28
N PRO A 83 -7.64 5.76 -6.13
CA PRO A 83 -8.57 5.09 -5.22
C PRO A 83 -8.33 5.48 -3.75
N ALA A 84 -7.08 5.74 -3.34
CA ALA A 84 -6.74 6.22 -2.01
C ALA A 84 -7.41 7.56 -1.68
N ILE A 85 -7.32 8.53 -2.58
CA ILE A 85 -7.96 9.84 -2.43
C ILE A 85 -9.49 9.69 -2.35
N VAL A 86 -10.09 8.89 -3.24
CA VAL A 86 -11.55 8.66 -3.25
C VAL A 86 -12.01 8.02 -1.95
N MET A 87 -11.29 7.01 -1.44
CA MET A 87 -11.59 6.41 -0.15
C MET A 87 -11.58 7.46 0.97
N VAL A 88 -10.51 8.25 1.08
CA VAL A 88 -10.40 9.28 2.13
C VAL A 88 -11.50 10.33 2.02
N ILE A 89 -11.86 10.76 0.80
CA ILE A 89 -12.99 11.66 0.57
C ILE A 89 -14.27 11.05 1.12
N LEU A 90 -14.61 9.82 0.73
CA LEU A 90 -15.85 9.16 1.10
C LEU A 90 -15.99 9.03 2.63
N TYR A 91 -14.91 8.63 3.32
CA TYR A 91 -14.90 8.55 4.80
C TYR A 91 -15.01 9.92 5.49
N SER A 92 -14.47 10.95 4.87
CA SER A 92 -14.51 12.33 5.39
C SER A 92 -15.86 12.99 5.24
N LEU A 93 -16.69 12.54 4.29
CA LEU A 93 -17.99 13.18 4.02
C LEU A 93 -18.95 13.11 5.20
N LEU A 94 -19.06 11.97 5.91
CA LEU A 94 -20.06 11.83 6.99
C LEU A 94 -19.83 12.81 8.15
N PRO A 95 -18.63 12.93 8.75
CA PRO A 95 -18.40 13.91 9.81
C PRO A 95 -18.64 15.35 9.34
N ILE A 96 -18.23 15.70 8.11
CA ILE A 96 -18.41 17.05 7.54
C ILE A 96 -19.90 17.35 7.35
N ILE A 97 -20.64 16.47 6.67
CA ILE A 97 -22.07 16.62 6.41
C ILE A 97 -22.86 16.71 7.72
N LYS A 98 -22.61 15.76 8.64
CA LYS A 98 -23.30 15.67 9.93
C LYS A 98 -23.10 16.93 10.77
N ASN A 99 -21.86 17.42 10.88
CA ASN A 99 -21.58 18.62 11.65
C ASN A 99 -22.10 19.89 10.96
N THR A 100 -22.11 19.94 9.62
CA THR A 100 -22.73 21.05 8.89
C THR A 100 -24.22 21.12 9.17
N VAL A 101 -24.93 20.00 9.08
CA VAL A 101 -26.36 19.92 9.39
C VAL A 101 -26.62 20.30 10.85
N THR A 102 -25.85 19.72 11.77
CA THR A 102 -26.02 20.00 13.22
C THR A 102 -25.76 21.48 13.54
N GLY A 103 -24.73 22.07 12.93
CA GLY A 103 -24.39 23.48 13.11
C GLY A 103 -25.50 24.42 12.62
N LEU A 104 -26.12 24.09 11.49
CA LEU A 104 -27.20 24.89 10.92
C LEU A 104 -28.55 24.69 11.65
N ASP A 105 -28.86 23.45 12.02
CA ASP A 105 -30.12 23.12 12.73
C ASP A 105 -30.16 23.68 14.17
N ASN A 106 -29.01 23.84 14.82
CA ASN A 106 -28.91 24.35 16.19
C ASN A 106 -28.93 25.90 16.31
N ILE A 107 -29.12 26.62 15.22
CA ILE A 107 -29.23 28.09 15.28
C ILE A 107 -30.58 28.47 15.84
N ASN A 108 -30.59 29.37 16.85
CA ASN A 108 -31.83 29.84 17.49
C ASN A 108 -32.80 30.44 16.46
N GLY A 109 -34.04 29.99 16.49
CA GLY A 109 -35.12 30.47 15.61
C GLY A 109 -35.34 31.97 15.68
N GLU A 110 -35.27 32.57 16.87
CA GLU A 110 -35.39 34.02 17.07
C GLU A 110 -34.34 34.82 16.31
N THR A 111 -33.10 34.30 16.23
CA THR A 111 -32.02 34.89 15.45
C THR A 111 -32.35 34.89 13.94
N LEU A 112 -32.97 33.81 13.45
CA LEU A 112 -33.39 33.70 12.05
C LEU A 112 -34.60 34.59 11.75
N GLU A 113 -35.52 34.74 12.68
CA GLU A 113 -36.66 35.67 12.55
C GLU A 113 -36.21 37.12 12.56
N ALA A 114 -35.30 37.49 13.46
CA ALA A 114 -34.70 38.82 13.48
C ALA A 114 -33.98 39.16 12.15
N ALA A 115 -33.21 38.19 11.60
CA ALA A 115 -32.53 38.36 10.31
C ALA A 115 -33.52 38.59 9.15
N LYS A 116 -34.66 37.90 9.17
CA LYS A 116 -35.74 38.13 8.18
C LYS A 116 -36.45 39.47 8.41
N GLY A 117 -36.68 39.83 9.69
CA GLY A 117 -37.34 41.09 10.07
C GLY A 117 -36.60 42.35 9.59
N ILE A 118 -35.27 42.30 9.51
CA ILE A 118 -34.41 43.37 8.94
C ILE A 118 -34.29 43.31 7.41
N GLY A 119 -35.06 42.43 6.73
CA GLY A 119 -35.19 42.38 5.29
C GLY A 119 -34.14 41.53 4.56
N LEU A 120 -33.41 40.66 5.26
CA LEU A 120 -32.45 39.75 4.59
C LEU A 120 -33.19 38.66 3.79
N ASN A 121 -32.79 38.47 2.55
CA ASN A 121 -33.28 37.36 1.73
C ASN A 121 -32.67 36.02 2.19
N LYS A 122 -33.20 34.90 1.70
CA LYS A 122 -32.77 33.53 2.11
C LYS A 122 -31.26 33.30 1.94
N PHE A 123 -30.65 33.78 0.84
CA PHE A 123 -29.23 33.65 0.59
C PHE A 123 -28.41 34.53 1.55
N GLN A 124 -28.88 35.75 1.83
CA GLN A 124 -28.23 36.64 2.79
C GLN A 124 -28.29 36.09 4.21
N VAL A 125 -29.41 35.49 4.61
CA VAL A 125 -29.58 34.82 5.91
C VAL A 125 -28.59 33.66 6.02
N LEU A 126 -28.47 32.83 4.97
CA LEU A 126 -27.52 31.73 4.95
C LEU A 126 -26.05 32.23 5.09
N TYR A 127 -25.63 33.13 4.21
CA TYR A 127 -24.22 33.54 4.13
C TYR A 127 -23.78 34.49 5.25
N LYS A 128 -24.66 35.45 5.64
CA LYS A 128 -24.30 36.47 6.64
C LYS A 128 -24.61 36.06 8.08
N VAL A 129 -25.54 35.11 8.30
CA VAL A 129 -26.00 34.75 9.64
C VAL A 129 -25.72 33.26 9.92
N GLN A 130 -26.28 32.36 9.13
CA GLN A 130 -26.22 30.93 9.45
C GLN A 130 -24.81 30.34 9.33
N ILE A 131 -24.13 30.54 8.23
CA ILE A 131 -22.77 30.00 8.04
C ILE A 131 -21.80 30.53 9.11
N PRO A 132 -21.73 31.84 9.41
CA PRO A 132 -20.86 32.33 10.47
C PRO A 132 -21.17 31.77 11.86
N LEU A 133 -22.45 31.57 12.18
CA LEU A 133 -22.89 31.01 13.48
C LEU A 133 -22.67 29.50 13.56
N ALA A 134 -22.81 28.76 12.45
CA ALA A 134 -22.58 27.32 12.36
C ALA A 134 -21.08 26.98 12.20
N ALA A 135 -20.25 27.96 11.80
CA ALA A 135 -18.86 27.73 11.45
C ALA A 135 -18.04 26.96 12.50
N PRO A 136 -18.17 27.19 13.82
CA PRO A 136 -17.45 26.41 14.82
C PRO A 136 -17.78 24.92 14.75
N VAL A 137 -19.07 24.58 14.58
CA VAL A 137 -19.53 23.19 14.51
C VAL A 137 -19.13 22.54 13.18
N ILE A 138 -19.22 23.29 12.07
CA ILE A 138 -18.73 22.83 10.76
C ILE A 138 -17.24 22.53 10.84
N MET A 139 -16.44 23.45 11.39
CA MET A 139 -15.00 23.29 11.51
C MET A 139 -14.61 22.13 12.44
N ALA A 140 -15.40 21.84 13.48
CA ALA A 140 -15.19 20.65 14.31
C ALA A 140 -15.34 19.36 13.47
N GLY A 141 -16.32 19.28 12.57
CA GLY A 141 -16.48 18.16 11.64
C GLY A 141 -15.32 18.03 10.64
N VAL A 142 -14.89 19.14 10.07
CA VAL A 142 -13.72 19.21 9.19
C VAL A 142 -12.46 18.75 9.91
N ARG A 143 -12.24 19.21 11.14
CA ARG A 143 -11.09 18.85 11.96
C ARG A 143 -11.03 17.35 12.25
N VAL A 144 -12.16 16.75 12.66
CA VAL A 144 -12.24 15.29 12.89
C VAL A 144 -11.92 14.53 11.60
N SER A 145 -12.48 14.94 10.46
CA SER A 145 -12.17 14.33 9.16
C SER A 145 -10.71 14.47 8.81
N ALA A 146 -10.12 15.66 9.00
CA ALA A 146 -8.73 15.92 8.65
C ALA A 146 -7.73 15.04 9.43
N VAL A 147 -7.94 14.91 10.74
CA VAL A 147 -7.09 14.04 11.57
C VAL A 147 -7.25 12.58 11.21
N SER A 148 -8.50 12.12 11.02
CA SER A 148 -8.77 10.72 10.61
C SER A 148 -8.20 10.39 9.24
N SER A 149 -8.15 11.37 8.32
CA SER A 149 -7.63 11.19 6.97
C SER A 149 -6.13 10.86 6.94
N VAL A 150 -5.35 11.36 7.91
CA VAL A 150 -3.93 10.98 8.03
C VAL A 150 -3.80 9.47 8.28
N GLY A 151 -4.57 8.93 9.24
CA GLY A 151 -4.57 7.50 9.52
C GLY A 151 -5.10 6.65 8.36
N LEU A 152 -6.17 7.12 7.68
CA LEU A 152 -6.70 6.40 6.51
C LEU A 152 -5.71 6.39 5.34
N MET A 153 -4.95 7.48 5.15
CA MET A 153 -3.95 7.56 4.09
C MET A 153 -2.77 6.60 4.33
N THR A 154 -2.48 6.18 5.57
CA THR A 154 -1.46 5.14 5.80
C THR A 154 -1.88 3.78 5.23
N LEU A 155 -3.19 3.48 5.17
CA LEU A 155 -3.70 2.25 4.57
C LEU A 155 -3.60 2.24 3.04
N ALA A 156 -3.46 3.41 2.42
CA ALA A 156 -3.33 3.53 0.98
C ALA A 156 -2.04 2.90 0.42
N ALA A 157 -1.04 2.68 1.26
CA ALA A 157 0.17 1.94 0.92
C ALA A 157 -0.11 0.51 0.42
N PHE A 158 -1.19 -0.14 0.90
CA PHE A 158 -1.60 -1.48 0.44
C PHE A 158 -1.98 -1.55 -1.04
N ILE A 159 -2.24 -0.42 -1.66
CA ILE A 159 -2.56 -0.33 -3.09
C ILE A 159 -1.55 0.53 -3.86
N GLY A 160 -0.34 0.65 -3.33
CA GLY A 160 0.75 1.38 -3.96
C GLY A 160 0.60 2.90 -4.00
N ALA A 161 -0.19 3.49 -3.11
CA ALA A 161 -0.21 4.94 -2.98
C ALA A 161 0.98 5.43 -2.14
N ASP A 162 1.56 6.55 -2.56
CA ASP A 162 2.64 7.21 -1.84
C ASP A 162 2.26 7.59 -0.41
N GLY A 163 3.24 7.55 0.49
CA GLY A 163 3.09 8.06 1.83
C GLY A 163 3.77 7.23 2.90
N LEU A 164 3.75 7.75 4.12
CA LEU A 164 4.42 7.15 5.29
C LEU A 164 3.93 5.74 5.63
N GLY A 165 2.75 5.34 5.13
CA GLY A 165 2.23 3.99 5.27
C GLY A 165 3.12 2.92 4.64
N TYR A 166 3.85 3.27 3.57
CA TYR A 166 4.83 2.37 2.94
C TYR A 166 5.88 1.87 3.95
N LEU A 167 6.48 2.78 4.74
CA LEU A 167 7.49 2.39 5.74
C LEU A 167 6.90 1.50 6.84
N VAL A 168 5.67 1.78 7.27
CA VAL A 168 4.98 0.95 8.28
C VAL A 168 4.76 -0.45 7.74
N TYR A 169 4.24 -0.55 6.53
CA TYR A 169 3.91 -1.82 5.90
C TYR A 169 5.17 -2.65 5.57
N ALA A 170 6.16 -2.02 4.92
CA ALA A 170 7.43 -2.66 4.62
C ALA A 170 8.16 -3.13 5.89
N GLY A 171 8.15 -2.32 6.96
CA GLY A 171 8.74 -2.71 8.24
C GLY A 171 8.01 -3.85 8.96
N ILE A 172 6.68 -3.97 8.81
CA ILE A 172 5.93 -5.14 9.30
C ILE A 172 6.38 -6.39 8.53
N ARG A 173 6.51 -6.28 7.22
CA ARG A 173 6.89 -7.38 6.34
C ARG A 173 8.31 -7.91 6.62
N THR A 174 9.27 -7.01 6.82
CA THR A 174 10.68 -7.35 7.11
C THR A 174 10.98 -7.55 8.59
N VAL A 175 9.95 -7.47 9.47
CA VAL A 175 10.12 -7.52 10.95
C VAL A 175 11.11 -6.45 11.45
N ASN A 176 11.12 -5.28 10.80
CA ASN A 176 12.00 -4.16 11.12
C ASN A 176 11.26 -3.08 11.94
N ASN A 177 11.37 -3.16 13.27
CA ASN A 177 10.73 -2.19 14.16
C ASN A 177 11.22 -0.74 13.97
N ALA A 178 12.46 -0.53 13.54
CA ALA A 178 13.01 0.80 13.28
C ALA A 178 12.29 1.45 12.08
N GLN A 179 12.06 0.69 11.02
CA GLN A 179 11.33 1.11 9.82
C GLN A 179 9.85 1.40 10.12
N ILE A 180 9.18 0.54 10.91
CA ILE A 180 7.80 0.78 11.37
C ILE A 180 7.70 2.12 12.10
N LEU A 181 8.61 2.38 13.04
CA LEU A 181 8.63 3.63 13.80
C LEU A 181 8.96 4.84 12.93
N ALA A 182 9.82 4.68 11.92
CA ALA A 182 10.17 5.73 10.96
C ALA A 182 8.98 6.18 10.11
N GLY A 183 8.02 5.31 9.85
CA GLY A 183 6.74 5.67 9.22
C GLY A 183 5.70 6.18 10.22
N ALA A 184 5.52 5.47 11.34
CA ALA A 184 4.43 5.74 12.30
C ALA A 184 4.63 7.06 13.07
N ILE A 185 5.86 7.38 13.52
CA ILE A 185 6.11 8.60 14.31
C ILE A 185 5.85 9.87 13.48
N PRO A 186 6.40 10.03 12.26
CA PRO A 186 6.08 11.19 11.43
C PRO A 186 4.58 11.28 11.09
N ALA A 187 3.89 10.16 10.83
CA ALA A 187 2.45 10.15 10.59
C ALA A 187 1.64 10.65 11.81
N CYS A 188 2.00 10.21 13.03
CA CYS A 188 1.40 10.72 14.26
C CYS A 188 1.68 12.21 14.46
N LEU A 189 2.91 12.65 14.22
CA LEU A 189 3.27 14.08 14.34
C LEU A 189 2.51 14.93 13.30
N LEU A 190 2.34 14.41 12.08
CA LEU A 190 1.54 15.05 11.03
C LEU A 190 0.09 15.18 11.46
N ALA A 191 -0.52 14.13 12.03
CA ALA A 191 -1.89 14.17 12.53
C ALA A 191 -2.07 15.24 13.62
N LEU A 192 -1.12 15.34 14.57
CA LEU A 192 -1.12 16.36 15.62
C LEU A 192 -0.93 17.77 15.04
N LEU A 193 -0.06 17.94 14.04
CA LEU A 193 0.14 19.21 13.35
C LEU A 193 -1.12 19.67 12.62
N ILE A 194 -1.76 18.76 11.88
CA ILE A 194 -3.02 19.02 11.20
C ILE A 194 -4.12 19.38 12.21
N ASP A 195 -4.25 18.65 13.31
CA ASP A 195 -5.17 19.00 14.40
C ASP A 195 -4.93 20.41 14.93
N TYR A 196 -3.68 20.77 15.16
CA TYR A 196 -3.31 22.09 15.64
C TYR A 196 -3.66 23.19 14.63
N ILE A 197 -3.34 23.00 13.34
CA ILE A 197 -3.66 23.95 12.26
C ILE A 197 -5.18 24.16 12.17
N PHE A 198 -5.96 23.08 12.11
CA PHE A 198 -7.43 23.19 12.04
C PHE A 198 -8.03 23.80 13.31
N SER A 199 -7.45 23.57 14.49
CA SER A 199 -7.83 24.26 15.73
C SER A 199 -7.60 25.78 15.67
N ILE A 200 -6.54 26.23 14.97
CA ILE A 200 -6.32 27.66 14.73
C ILE A 200 -7.36 28.19 13.73
N LEU A 201 -7.60 27.46 12.62
CA LEU A 201 -8.60 27.85 11.61
C LEU A 201 -10.00 27.95 12.21
N GLU A 202 -10.41 26.97 13.02
CA GLU A 202 -11.67 26.98 13.77
C GLU A 202 -11.82 28.26 14.61
N ARG A 203 -10.78 28.63 15.33
CA ARG A 203 -10.77 29.84 16.15
C ARG A 203 -10.85 31.13 15.34
N LEU A 204 -10.21 31.19 14.16
CA LEU A 204 -10.24 32.36 13.31
C LEU A 204 -11.60 32.59 12.66
N VAL A 205 -12.29 31.51 12.33
CA VAL A 205 -13.62 31.55 11.71
C VAL A 205 -14.74 31.76 12.76
N THR A 206 -14.50 31.37 14.03
CA THR A 206 -15.47 31.54 15.13
C THR A 206 -15.68 33.03 15.44
N PRO A 207 -16.93 33.54 15.38
CA PRO A 207 -17.23 34.91 15.76
C PRO A 207 -16.80 35.22 17.21
N LYS A 208 -16.26 36.42 17.42
CA LYS A 208 -15.72 36.84 18.74
C LYS A 208 -16.76 36.76 19.86
N SER A 209 -18.04 36.92 19.56
CA SER A 209 -19.16 36.81 20.52
C SER A 209 -19.34 35.41 21.10
N PHE A 210 -18.85 34.35 20.44
CA PHE A 210 -18.93 32.96 20.89
C PHE A 210 -17.63 32.44 21.51
N GLN A 211 -16.58 33.25 21.53
CA GLN A 211 -15.29 32.88 22.17
C GLN A 211 -15.43 33.04 23.69
N LEU A 212 -15.76 31.95 24.39
CA LEU A 212 -15.86 31.87 25.86
C LEU A 212 -14.52 32.03 26.60
N SER A 213 -13.40 32.09 25.89
CA SER A 213 -12.06 32.18 26.48
C SER A 213 -11.64 33.64 26.71
N LYS A 214 -10.87 33.87 27.81
CA LYS A 214 -10.27 35.18 28.16
C LYS A 214 -9.60 35.83 26.94
N PRO A 215 -9.65 37.17 26.81
CA PRO A 215 -9.02 37.90 25.71
C PRO A 215 -7.55 37.50 25.59
N ARG A 216 -7.22 36.91 24.46
CA ARG A 216 -5.86 36.41 24.15
C ARG A 216 -4.92 37.60 23.92
N SER A 217 -3.70 37.49 24.37
CA SER A 217 -2.64 38.47 24.07
C SER A 217 -2.55 38.70 22.56
N LYS A 218 -2.41 39.95 22.11
CA LYS A 218 -2.22 40.31 20.68
C LYS A 218 -1.12 39.49 20.04
N MET A 219 -0.07 39.14 20.77
CA MET A 219 1.05 38.33 20.32
C MET A 219 0.64 36.89 19.92
N LYS A 220 -0.27 36.24 20.70
CA LYS A 220 -0.77 34.90 20.36
C LYS A 220 -1.61 34.91 19.09
N GLY A 221 -2.38 35.98 18.85
CA GLY A 221 -3.17 36.12 17.62
C GLY A 221 -2.29 36.37 16.37
N ILE A 222 -1.16 37.02 16.52
CA ILE A 222 -0.16 37.18 15.46
C ILE A 222 0.52 35.85 15.17
N LEU A 223 0.90 35.11 16.23
CA LEU A 223 1.53 33.78 16.10
C LEU A 223 0.62 32.80 15.35
N ASP A 224 -0.69 32.75 15.67
CA ASP A 224 -1.65 31.91 14.98
C ASP A 224 -1.69 32.21 13.46
N LYS A 225 -1.68 33.48 13.08
CA LYS A 225 -1.64 33.89 11.66
C LYS A 225 -0.31 33.52 10.98
N VAL A 226 0.79 33.67 11.69
CA VAL A 226 2.13 33.30 11.17
C VAL A 226 2.18 31.79 10.93
N VAL A 227 1.70 30.98 11.86
CA VAL A 227 1.63 29.52 11.69
C VAL A 227 0.83 29.13 10.43
N ILE A 228 -0.32 29.75 10.21
CA ILE A 228 -1.13 29.46 9.00
C ILE A 228 -0.38 29.88 7.74
N VAL A 229 0.23 31.05 7.71
CA VAL A 229 0.98 31.52 6.54
C VAL A 229 2.14 30.57 6.24
N ILE A 230 2.90 30.16 7.25
CA ILE A 230 4.01 29.19 7.10
C ILE A 230 3.47 27.86 6.59
N SER A 231 2.36 27.35 7.15
CA SER A 231 1.74 26.09 6.69
C SER A 231 1.28 26.18 5.23
N CYS A 232 0.65 27.29 4.83
CA CYS A 232 0.26 27.50 3.43
C CYS A 232 1.47 27.59 2.49
N LEU A 233 2.54 28.26 2.90
CA LEU A 233 3.77 28.35 2.10
C LEU A 233 4.47 26.99 2.00
N ALA A 234 4.52 26.21 3.08
CA ALA A 234 5.06 24.85 3.09
C ALA A 234 4.26 23.94 2.14
N LEU A 235 2.93 24.00 2.20
CA LEU A 235 2.07 23.25 1.26
C LEU A 235 2.30 23.67 -0.20
N ALA A 236 2.37 24.97 -0.47
CA ALA A 236 2.66 25.46 -1.82
C ALA A 236 4.03 24.99 -2.30
N ALA A 237 5.05 25.01 -1.44
CA ALA A 237 6.38 24.51 -1.74
C ALA A 237 6.37 22.99 -2.04
N CYS A 238 5.60 22.19 -1.30
CA CYS A 238 5.42 20.76 -1.57
C CYS A 238 4.84 20.53 -2.97
N PHE A 239 3.79 21.27 -3.37
CA PHE A 239 3.19 21.14 -4.70
C PHE A 239 4.11 21.63 -5.83
N VAL A 240 4.91 22.66 -5.59
CA VAL A 240 5.90 23.14 -6.57
C VAL A 240 7.03 22.12 -6.73
N TYR A 241 7.51 21.54 -5.63
CA TYR A 241 8.57 20.53 -5.64
C TYR A 241 8.20 19.33 -6.53
N THR A 242 7.02 18.75 -6.31
CA THR A 242 6.55 17.62 -7.12
C THR A 242 6.16 18.03 -8.56
N GLY A 243 5.68 19.26 -8.76
CA GLY A 243 5.35 19.76 -10.12
C GLY A 243 6.59 19.97 -10.97
N LEU A 244 7.71 20.41 -10.39
CA LEU A 244 8.99 20.58 -11.10
C LEU A 244 9.64 19.23 -11.43
N ALA A 245 9.45 18.21 -10.59
CA ALA A 245 9.95 16.86 -10.84
C ALA A 245 9.26 16.19 -12.06
N LYS A 246 8.03 16.58 -12.39
CA LYS A 246 7.24 15.98 -13.50
C LYS A 246 7.35 16.68 -14.87
N THR A 247 8.18 17.70 -15.02
CA THR A 247 8.20 18.53 -16.27
C THR A 247 9.23 18.09 -17.31
N ASN A 248 10.00 17.05 -17.08
CA ASN A 248 10.85 16.48 -18.12
C ASN A 248 10.00 15.54 -18.98
N GLY A 249 9.83 15.84 -20.26
CA GLY A 249 9.13 15.01 -21.23
C GLY A 249 9.96 13.79 -21.64
N SER A 250 10.50 13.04 -20.67
CA SER A 250 11.17 11.75 -20.86
C SER A 250 10.12 10.68 -21.21
N GLN A 251 10.50 9.73 -22.02
CA GLN A 251 9.76 8.49 -22.20
C GLN A 251 9.74 7.78 -20.83
N VAL A 252 8.57 7.36 -20.36
CA VAL A 252 8.40 6.80 -19.01
C VAL A 252 7.81 5.41 -19.10
N ILE A 253 8.46 4.43 -18.47
CA ILE A 253 7.91 3.08 -18.25
C ILE A 253 7.58 2.93 -16.77
N ARG A 254 6.36 2.50 -16.46
CA ARG A 254 5.91 2.28 -15.08
C ARG A 254 6.04 0.80 -14.73
N ILE A 255 6.89 0.50 -13.73
CA ILE A 255 7.14 -0.87 -13.27
C ILE A 255 6.51 -1.08 -11.90
N GLY A 256 5.63 -2.09 -11.79
CA GLY A 256 5.03 -2.50 -10.52
C GLY A 256 5.78 -3.61 -9.81
N SER A 257 5.55 -3.78 -8.52
CA SER A 257 5.99 -4.95 -7.76
C SER A 257 4.93 -5.45 -6.79
N MET A 258 4.93 -6.75 -6.52
CA MET A 258 4.22 -7.31 -5.38
C MET A 258 4.85 -6.89 -4.05
N ASP A 259 4.23 -7.25 -2.94
CA ASP A 259 4.55 -6.76 -1.60
C ASP A 259 5.54 -7.65 -0.83
N PHE A 260 6.60 -8.12 -1.46
CA PHE A 260 7.68 -8.87 -0.80
C PHE A 260 9.07 -8.51 -1.36
N THR A 261 10.10 -8.77 -0.56
CA THR A 261 11.47 -8.30 -0.74
C THR A 261 12.05 -8.57 -2.12
N GLU A 262 11.94 -9.81 -2.61
CA GLU A 262 12.45 -10.22 -3.92
C GLU A 262 11.87 -9.37 -5.05
N GLN A 263 10.56 -9.10 -5.00
CA GLN A 263 9.88 -8.29 -6.00
C GLN A 263 10.35 -6.83 -6.01
N GLU A 264 10.65 -6.28 -4.84
CA GLU A 264 11.20 -4.93 -4.76
C GLU A 264 12.65 -4.87 -5.26
N ILE A 265 13.48 -5.89 -4.95
CA ILE A 265 14.84 -6.01 -5.49
C ILE A 265 14.80 -6.04 -7.01
N LEU A 266 13.98 -6.92 -7.60
CA LEU A 266 13.82 -7.03 -9.05
C LEU A 266 13.32 -5.73 -9.68
N ASN A 267 12.39 -5.05 -9.05
CA ASN A 267 11.88 -3.76 -9.53
C ASN A 267 12.98 -2.69 -9.55
N TYR A 268 13.83 -2.60 -8.52
CA TYR A 268 15.00 -1.71 -8.51
C TYR A 268 16.07 -2.12 -9.53
N MET A 269 16.30 -3.43 -9.71
CA MET A 269 17.23 -3.92 -10.74
C MET A 269 16.76 -3.48 -12.14
N LEU A 270 15.49 -3.73 -12.47
CA LEU A 270 14.92 -3.33 -13.75
C LEU A 270 15.03 -1.82 -13.96
N LYS A 271 14.71 -1.01 -12.92
CA LYS A 271 14.85 0.44 -13.00
C LYS A 271 16.26 0.86 -13.32
N TYR A 272 17.24 0.47 -12.52
CA TYR A 272 18.61 0.93 -12.70
C TYR A 272 19.21 0.41 -14.01
N TYR A 273 18.88 -0.82 -14.41
CA TYR A 273 19.38 -1.41 -15.63
C TYR A 273 18.83 -0.73 -16.89
N ILE A 274 17.54 -0.38 -16.89
CA ILE A 274 16.91 0.35 -18.00
C ILE A 274 17.44 1.79 -18.07
N GLU A 275 17.49 2.50 -16.95
CA GLU A 275 17.90 3.91 -16.89
C GLU A 275 19.41 4.11 -17.23
N ASP A 276 20.28 3.12 -16.95
CA ASP A 276 21.71 3.18 -17.31
C ASP A 276 21.95 2.98 -18.82
N HIS A 277 21.12 2.16 -19.47
CA HIS A 277 21.32 1.78 -20.88
C HIS A 277 20.45 2.56 -21.86
N THR A 278 19.49 3.33 -21.37
CA THR A 278 18.52 4.08 -22.20
C THR A 278 18.25 5.46 -21.63
N ASP A 279 17.64 6.33 -22.43
CA ASP A 279 17.13 7.64 -21.96
C ASP A 279 15.71 7.55 -21.36
N ILE A 280 15.22 6.32 -21.08
CA ILE A 280 13.87 6.06 -20.57
C ILE A 280 13.88 6.19 -19.04
N GLU A 281 12.97 7.01 -18.51
CA GLU A 281 12.75 7.12 -17.06
C GLU A 281 11.85 5.99 -16.57
N VAL A 282 12.18 5.38 -15.44
CA VAL A 282 11.37 4.32 -14.82
C VAL A 282 10.66 4.85 -13.58
N GLU A 283 9.32 4.96 -13.68
CA GLU A 283 8.46 5.24 -12.52
C GLU A 283 8.10 3.93 -11.80
N GLN A 284 8.44 3.83 -10.53
CA GLN A 284 8.22 2.63 -9.73
C GLN A 284 6.89 2.70 -8.96
N SER A 285 6.16 1.58 -8.94
CA SER A 285 5.00 1.35 -8.09
C SER A 285 5.27 0.13 -7.21
N LEU A 286 5.90 0.35 -6.06
CA LEU A 286 6.34 -0.71 -5.15
C LEU A 286 5.21 -1.19 -4.22
N SER A 287 5.31 -2.46 -3.81
CA SER A 287 4.44 -3.08 -2.79
C SER A 287 2.95 -2.94 -3.07
N LEU A 288 2.52 -3.24 -4.29
CA LEU A 288 1.11 -3.14 -4.73
C LEU A 288 0.19 -4.22 -4.13
N GLY A 289 0.72 -5.12 -3.31
CA GLY A 289 -0.02 -6.22 -2.72
C GLY A 289 0.10 -7.52 -3.50
N SER A 290 -1.01 -8.25 -3.66
CA SER A 290 -1.01 -9.59 -4.27
C SER A 290 -0.85 -9.57 -5.79
N SER A 291 -0.46 -10.72 -6.35
CA SER A 291 -0.37 -10.99 -7.80
C SER A 291 -1.60 -10.50 -8.58
N SER A 292 -2.82 -10.76 -8.08
CA SER A 292 -4.04 -10.32 -8.75
C SER A 292 -4.17 -8.81 -8.85
N ILE A 293 -3.71 -8.06 -7.85
CA ILE A 293 -3.73 -6.59 -7.85
C ILE A 293 -2.75 -6.05 -8.90
N VAL A 294 -1.54 -6.62 -8.96
CA VAL A 294 -0.50 -6.17 -9.90
C VAL A 294 -0.87 -6.54 -11.34
N LEU A 295 -1.46 -7.71 -11.54
CA LEU A 295 -2.00 -8.13 -12.84
C LEU A 295 -3.10 -7.17 -13.33
N ASP A 296 -4.05 -6.83 -12.47
CA ASP A 296 -5.09 -5.84 -12.81
C ASP A 296 -4.48 -4.45 -13.09
N ALA A 297 -3.40 -4.08 -12.43
CA ALA A 297 -2.70 -2.83 -12.68
C ALA A 297 -2.10 -2.76 -14.09
N VAL A 298 -1.46 -3.83 -14.58
CA VAL A 298 -0.96 -3.90 -15.97
C VAL A 298 -2.12 -3.91 -16.96
N ARG A 299 -3.18 -4.68 -16.71
CA ARG A 299 -4.37 -4.74 -17.59
C ARG A 299 -5.07 -3.40 -17.74
N THR A 300 -5.12 -2.61 -16.67
CA THR A 300 -5.75 -1.28 -16.68
C THR A 300 -4.82 -0.17 -17.17
N GLY A 301 -3.55 -0.48 -17.48
CA GLY A 301 -2.54 0.49 -17.89
C GLY A 301 -2.12 1.43 -16.74
N SER A 302 -2.32 1.04 -15.49
CA SER A 302 -1.81 1.77 -14.32
C SER A 302 -0.30 1.61 -14.17
N ILE A 303 0.23 0.44 -14.54
CA ILE A 303 1.66 0.15 -14.75
C ILE A 303 1.82 -0.49 -16.13
N ASP A 304 3.06 -0.54 -16.62
CA ASP A 304 3.36 -1.03 -17.96
C ASP A 304 3.95 -2.45 -17.94
N MET A 305 4.64 -2.81 -16.85
CA MET A 305 5.20 -4.14 -16.64
C MET A 305 5.42 -4.46 -15.15
N TYR A 306 5.60 -5.74 -14.86
CA TYR A 306 6.01 -6.28 -13.56
C TYR A 306 6.62 -7.68 -13.71
N VAL A 307 7.24 -8.21 -12.65
CA VAL A 307 7.70 -9.59 -12.61
C VAL A 307 6.65 -10.47 -11.92
N GLU A 308 6.37 -11.63 -12.49
CA GLU A 308 5.45 -12.62 -11.97
C GLU A 308 6.10 -14.02 -12.01
N TYR A 309 5.40 -15.05 -11.58
CA TYR A 309 5.91 -16.42 -11.56
C TYR A 309 5.04 -17.35 -12.40
N THR A 310 5.68 -18.24 -13.19
CA THR A 310 4.99 -19.14 -14.11
C THR A 310 3.89 -19.96 -13.43
N GLY A 311 4.18 -20.56 -12.27
CA GLY A 311 3.20 -21.37 -11.53
C GLY A 311 2.00 -20.58 -11.05
N THR A 312 2.19 -19.33 -10.61
CA THR A 312 1.10 -18.43 -10.19
C THR A 312 0.15 -18.15 -11.37
N ILE A 313 0.70 -17.78 -12.52
CA ILE A 313 -0.12 -17.53 -13.72
C ILE A 313 -0.81 -18.81 -14.15
N TYR A 314 -0.08 -19.92 -14.28
CA TYR A 314 -0.58 -21.19 -14.77
C TYR A 314 -1.75 -21.74 -13.94
N GLY A 315 -1.54 -21.84 -12.63
CA GLY A 315 -2.53 -22.45 -11.72
C GLY A 315 -3.58 -21.47 -11.22
N ASN A 316 -3.17 -20.27 -10.74
CA ASN A 316 -4.07 -19.37 -10.04
C ASN A 316 -4.82 -18.41 -10.99
N VAL A 317 -4.16 -17.91 -12.04
CA VAL A 317 -4.77 -16.93 -12.97
C VAL A 317 -5.52 -17.65 -14.11
N LEU A 318 -4.88 -18.64 -14.72
CA LEU A 318 -5.42 -19.36 -15.87
C LEU A 318 -6.27 -20.59 -15.49
N GLY A 319 -6.16 -21.06 -14.24
CA GLY A 319 -6.94 -22.17 -13.71
C GLY A 319 -6.58 -23.54 -14.29
N ASN A 320 -5.35 -23.71 -14.80
CA ASN A 320 -4.86 -24.97 -15.30
C ASN A 320 -4.55 -25.94 -14.14
N GLU A 321 -4.69 -27.26 -14.40
CA GLU A 321 -4.28 -28.27 -13.42
C GLU A 321 -2.74 -28.29 -13.26
N PRO A 322 -2.21 -28.57 -12.04
CA PRO A 322 -0.77 -28.60 -11.80
C PRO A 322 -0.01 -29.51 -12.76
N ASN A 323 1.08 -29.00 -13.35
CA ASN A 323 1.94 -29.69 -14.29
C ASN A 323 3.42 -29.36 -13.96
N GLY A 324 4.22 -30.37 -13.68
CA GLY A 324 5.65 -30.20 -13.34
C GLY A 324 6.58 -29.99 -14.56
N ASN A 325 6.06 -29.94 -15.77
CA ASN A 325 6.86 -29.72 -16.98
C ASN A 325 7.11 -28.22 -17.19
N VAL A 326 8.33 -27.76 -16.92
CA VAL A 326 8.73 -26.35 -16.99
C VAL A 326 8.42 -25.71 -18.33
N ASP A 327 8.83 -26.37 -19.44
CA ASP A 327 8.65 -25.82 -20.79
C ASP A 327 7.17 -25.74 -21.18
N GLU A 328 6.38 -26.73 -20.83
CA GLU A 328 4.96 -26.75 -21.12
C GLU A 328 4.22 -25.66 -20.31
N VAL A 329 4.55 -25.52 -19.03
CA VAL A 329 3.97 -24.46 -18.18
C VAL A 329 4.31 -23.09 -18.75
N TYR A 330 5.59 -22.82 -19.06
CA TYR A 330 6.00 -21.54 -19.62
C TYR A 330 5.32 -21.22 -20.96
N ASN A 331 5.32 -22.16 -21.90
CA ASN A 331 4.70 -21.94 -23.20
C ASN A 331 3.18 -21.72 -23.10
N THR A 332 2.50 -22.48 -22.25
CA THR A 332 1.06 -22.31 -21.99
C THR A 332 0.77 -20.93 -21.38
N VAL A 333 1.58 -20.50 -20.40
CA VAL A 333 1.46 -19.17 -19.80
C VAL A 333 1.65 -18.09 -20.85
N LYS A 334 2.69 -18.18 -21.67
CA LYS A 334 2.99 -17.21 -22.74
C LYS A 334 1.85 -17.07 -23.75
N GLU A 335 1.32 -18.19 -24.21
CA GLU A 335 0.23 -18.23 -25.19
C GLU A 335 -1.09 -17.70 -24.58
N GLN A 336 -1.52 -18.25 -23.44
CA GLN A 336 -2.81 -17.91 -22.85
C GLN A 336 -2.84 -16.49 -22.26
N MET A 337 -1.73 -15.95 -21.74
CA MET A 337 -1.65 -14.56 -21.31
C MET A 337 -1.83 -13.59 -22.48
N LYS A 338 -1.27 -13.93 -23.64
CA LYS A 338 -1.48 -13.12 -24.85
C LYS A 338 -2.91 -13.21 -25.35
N GLU A 339 -3.50 -14.42 -25.41
CA GLU A 339 -4.85 -14.64 -25.94
C GLU A 339 -5.96 -14.07 -25.05
N GLN A 340 -5.86 -14.28 -23.72
CA GLN A 340 -6.95 -13.97 -22.79
C GLN A 340 -6.83 -12.57 -22.17
N TYR A 341 -5.60 -12.06 -22.00
CA TYR A 341 -5.33 -10.81 -21.29
C TYR A 341 -4.68 -9.74 -22.16
N ASP A 342 -4.26 -10.07 -23.40
CA ASP A 342 -3.49 -9.21 -24.30
C ASP A 342 -2.19 -8.67 -23.67
N LEU A 343 -1.55 -9.51 -22.84
CA LEU A 343 -0.27 -9.24 -22.18
C LEU A 343 0.82 -10.13 -22.74
N ASN A 344 2.05 -9.64 -22.73
CA ASN A 344 3.22 -10.33 -23.25
C ASN A 344 4.08 -10.86 -22.10
N VAL A 345 4.45 -12.13 -22.19
CA VAL A 345 5.37 -12.80 -21.27
C VAL A 345 6.75 -12.82 -21.89
N LEU A 346 7.73 -12.19 -21.21
CA LEU A 346 9.14 -12.17 -21.62
C LEU A 346 9.85 -13.45 -21.17
N ASP A 347 11.14 -13.58 -21.51
CA ASP A 347 11.92 -14.74 -21.12
C ASP A 347 12.11 -14.79 -19.59
N SER A 348 12.31 -16.00 -19.06
CA SER A 348 12.52 -16.19 -17.62
C SER A 348 13.78 -15.45 -17.16
N LEU A 349 13.74 -14.90 -15.96
CA LEU A 349 14.89 -14.20 -15.34
C LEU A 349 15.98 -15.15 -14.81
N GLY A 350 15.81 -16.48 -14.93
CA GLY A 350 16.87 -17.46 -14.64
C GLY A 350 16.78 -18.14 -13.27
N PHE A 351 15.79 -17.82 -12.44
CA PHE A 351 15.60 -18.45 -11.13
C PHE A 351 14.17 -18.94 -10.92
N ASN A 352 14.02 -19.86 -9.95
CA ASN A 352 12.75 -20.50 -9.60
C ASN A 352 12.43 -20.30 -8.12
N ASN A 353 11.37 -19.55 -7.82
CA ASN A 353 10.93 -19.27 -6.47
C ASN A 353 9.66 -20.10 -6.14
N THR A 354 9.83 -21.40 -5.90
CA THR A 354 8.72 -22.31 -5.63
C THR A 354 8.23 -22.23 -4.19
N TYR A 355 6.97 -22.62 -3.98
CA TYR A 355 6.43 -22.85 -2.64
C TYR A 355 7.09 -24.06 -1.97
N THR A 356 7.23 -23.96 -0.67
CA THR A 356 7.72 -25.06 0.19
C THR A 356 7.09 -24.99 1.57
N LEU A 357 7.35 -26.00 2.40
CA LEU A 357 7.05 -26.00 3.84
C LEU A 357 8.35 -25.90 4.63
N ALA A 358 8.36 -25.09 5.67
CA ALA A 358 9.51 -24.90 6.55
C ALA A 358 9.15 -25.17 8.00
N ILE A 359 10.13 -25.74 8.72
CA ILE A 359 10.04 -26.08 10.15
C ILE A 359 11.33 -25.69 10.88
N ARG A 360 11.29 -25.57 12.19
CA ARG A 360 12.53 -25.44 12.98
C ARG A 360 13.36 -26.71 12.90
N LYS A 361 14.69 -26.58 12.96
CA LYS A 361 15.63 -27.73 12.93
C LYS A 361 15.43 -28.67 14.12
N ASP A 362 15.17 -28.14 15.32
CA ASP A 362 14.88 -28.96 16.51
C ASP A 362 13.62 -29.80 16.32
N THR A 363 12.57 -29.26 15.74
CA THR A 363 11.35 -29.99 15.38
C THR A 363 11.63 -31.05 14.31
N ALA A 364 12.44 -30.72 13.28
CA ALA A 364 12.85 -31.68 12.26
C ALA A 364 13.61 -32.86 12.84
N GLU A 365 14.56 -32.61 13.76
CA GLU A 365 15.36 -33.64 14.44
C GLU A 365 14.49 -34.47 15.37
N GLN A 366 13.62 -33.83 16.17
CA GLN A 366 12.76 -34.51 17.13
C GLN A 366 11.83 -35.54 16.47
N TYR A 367 11.26 -35.21 15.33
CA TYR A 367 10.30 -36.04 14.60
C TYR A 367 10.88 -36.75 13.38
N HIS A 368 12.18 -36.56 13.09
CA HIS A 368 12.88 -37.13 11.95
C HIS A 368 12.24 -36.76 10.60
N ILE A 369 11.86 -35.45 10.43
CA ILE A 369 11.19 -34.94 9.26
C ILE A 369 12.24 -34.39 8.29
N LYS A 370 12.23 -34.86 7.03
CA LYS A 370 13.02 -34.34 5.92
C LYS A 370 12.17 -33.98 4.72
N THR A 371 11.12 -34.78 4.48
CA THR A 371 10.24 -34.63 3.32
C THR A 371 8.83 -34.26 3.78
N ILE A 372 7.99 -33.82 2.86
CA ILE A 372 6.56 -33.57 3.11
C ILE A 372 5.86 -34.89 3.49
N SER A 373 6.25 -36.02 2.90
CA SER A 373 5.72 -37.32 3.29
C SER A 373 6.10 -37.72 4.73
N ASP A 374 7.27 -37.32 5.25
CA ASP A 374 7.61 -37.51 6.66
C ASP A 374 6.75 -36.65 7.56
N LEU A 375 6.55 -35.37 7.20
CA LEU A 375 5.67 -34.46 7.93
C LEU A 375 4.26 -35.03 8.07
N CYS A 376 3.70 -35.67 7.03
CA CYS A 376 2.38 -36.26 7.07
C CYS A 376 2.20 -37.27 8.21
N LYS A 377 3.26 -38.01 8.56
CA LYS A 377 3.21 -39.05 9.63
C LYS A 377 2.98 -38.49 11.03
N VAL A 378 3.36 -37.22 11.24
CA VAL A 378 3.34 -36.55 12.54
C VAL A 378 2.50 -35.28 12.58
N SER A 379 1.97 -34.84 11.45
CA SER A 379 1.24 -33.57 11.28
C SER A 379 0.10 -33.38 12.29
N GLN A 380 -0.57 -34.45 12.71
CA GLN A 380 -1.64 -34.42 13.73
C GLN A 380 -1.17 -33.96 15.12
N GLN A 381 0.14 -33.88 15.36
CA GLN A 381 0.72 -33.38 16.60
C GLN A 381 1.17 -31.92 16.48
N LEU A 382 1.27 -31.37 15.26
CA LEU A 382 1.88 -30.12 14.93
C LEU A 382 0.84 -29.06 14.58
N THR A 383 1.18 -27.80 14.83
CA THR A 383 0.42 -26.61 14.45
C THR A 383 1.01 -26.02 13.19
N PHE A 384 0.16 -25.75 12.18
CA PHE A 384 0.53 -25.14 10.91
C PHE A 384 0.06 -23.69 10.86
N SER A 385 0.96 -22.76 10.50
CA SER A 385 0.63 -21.34 10.32
C SER A 385 1.00 -20.87 8.92
N PRO A 386 0.15 -21.20 7.94
CA PRO A 386 0.32 -20.74 6.56
C PRO A 386 -0.15 -19.29 6.35
N THR A 387 0.20 -18.71 5.21
CA THR A 387 -0.43 -17.50 4.71
C THR A 387 -1.88 -17.76 4.29
N LEU A 388 -2.72 -16.72 4.30
CA LEU A 388 -4.10 -16.83 3.82
C LEU A 388 -4.13 -17.22 2.33
N MET A 389 -3.22 -16.64 1.54
CA MET A 389 -3.10 -16.96 0.11
C MET A 389 -2.76 -18.44 -0.10
N PHE A 390 -1.82 -19.01 0.67
CA PHE A 390 -1.48 -20.42 0.58
C PHE A 390 -2.69 -21.33 0.89
N MET A 391 -3.53 -20.94 1.83
CA MET A 391 -4.71 -21.70 2.25
C MET A 391 -5.80 -21.82 1.18
N GLU A 392 -5.92 -20.82 0.30
CA GLU A 392 -7.06 -20.72 -0.63
C GLU A 392 -6.76 -21.26 -2.04
N ARG A 393 -5.49 -21.50 -2.37
CA ARG A 393 -5.04 -21.85 -3.72
C ARG A 393 -5.02 -23.36 -3.97
N GLU A 394 -5.42 -23.76 -5.19
CA GLU A 394 -5.35 -25.16 -5.67
C GLU A 394 -3.90 -25.64 -5.88
N ASP A 395 -3.01 -24.77 -6.27
CA ASP A 395 -1.57 -25.04 -6.43
C ASP A 395 -0.78 -24.97 -5.11
N CYS A 396 -1.48 -24.76 -3.99
CA CYS A 396 -0.93 -24.72 -2.62
C CYS A 396 -1.73 -25.69 -1.72
N TRP A 397 -2.31 -25.19 -0.62
CA TRP A 397 -2.91 -26.03 0.42
C TRP A 397 -4.04 -26.94 -0.07
N VAL A 398 -4.93 -26.41 -0.90
CA VAL A 398 -6.10 -27.19 -1.38
C VAL A 398 -5.66 -28.40 -2.20
N GLY A 399 -4.68 -28.24 -3.08
CA GLY A 399 -4.11 -29.34 -3.86
C GLY A 399 -3.13 -30.19 -3.06
N LEU A 400 -2.34 -29.57 -2.17
CA LEU A 400 -1.40 -30.28 -1.32
C LEU A 400 -2.09 -31.36 -0.48
N GLN A 401 -3.28 -31.06 0.08
CA GLN A 401 -4.09 -32.04 0.83
C GLN A 401 -4.60 -33.21 -0.05
N LYS A 402 -4.72 -33.01 -1.36
CA LYS A 402 -5.08 -34.07 -2.31
C LYS A 402 -3.88 -34.96 -2.64
N ALA A 403 -2.69 -34.34 -2.78
CA ALA A 403 -1.43 -35.04 -3.09
C ALA A 403 -0.83 -35.75 -1.88
N TYR A 404 -0.93 -35.12 -0.71
CA TYR A 404 -0.38 -35.62 0.54
C TYR A 404 -1.48 -35.80 1.61
N PRO A 405 -1.53 -36.94 2.33
CA PRO A 405 -2.50 -37.16 3.40
C PRO A 405 -2.14 -36.39 4.66
N ILE A 406 -2.11 -35.06 4.58
CA ILE A 406 -1.65 -34.17 5.62
C ILE A 406 -2.83 -33.59 6.41
N HIS A 407 -2.79 -33.73 7.74
CA HIS A 407 -3.80 -33.19 8.65
C HIS A 407 -3.12 -32.68 9.91
N PHE A 408 -3.11 -31.36 10.10
CA PHE A 408 -2.51 -30.75 11.28
C PHE A 408 -3.44 -30.78 12.50
N LYS A 409 -2.84 -30.75 13.69
CA LYS A 409 -3.55 -30.60 14.97
C LYS A 409 -4.37 -29.31 14.98
N GLN A 410 -3.78 -28.23 14.48
CA GLN A 410 -4.38 -26.92 14.35
C GLN A 410 -3.78 -26.20 13.13
N THR A 411 -4.60 -25.42 12.45
CA THR A 411 -4.16 -24.51 11.40
C THR A 411 -4.60 -23.10 11.75
N VAL A 412 -3.62 -22.18 11.87
CA VAL A 412 -3.83 -20.77 12.24
C VAL A 412 -3.12 -19.91 11.22
N PRO A 413 -3.82 -19.39 10.21
CA PRO A 413 -3.18 -18.57 9.19
C PRO A 413 -2.57 -17.29 9.76
N ILE A 414 -1.34 -16.97 9.32
CA ILE A 414 -0.61 -15.75 9.66
C ILE A 414 0.07 -15.22 8.40
N ASP A 415 -0.36 -14.07 7.91
CA ASP A 415 0.21 -13.47 6.70
C ASP A 415 1.56 -12.81 6.93
N GLY A 416 2.40 -12.87 5.89
CA GLY A 416 3.68 -12.18 5.83
C GLY A 416 4.73 -12.71 6.81
N ALA A 417 5.74 -11.89 7.07
CA ALA A 417 6.87 -12.23 7.94
C ALA A 417 6.52 -12.56 9.42
N PRO A 418 5.42 -12.08 10.02
CA PRO A 418 5.03 -12.50 11.38
C PRO A 418 4.90 -14.01 11.58
N ARG A 419 4.61 -14.82 10.53
CA ARG A 419 4.57 -16.30 10.65
C ARG A 419 5.92 -16.89 11.05
N TYR A 420 7.03 -16.29 10.57
CA TYR A 420 8.39 -16.69 10.98
C TYR A 420 8.64 -16.40 12.45
N THR A 421 8.19 -15.25 12.94
CA THR A 421 8.28 -14.90 14.36
C THR A 421 7.46 -15.86 15.23
N ALA A 422 6.25 -16.22 14.81
CA ALA A 422 5.41 -17.20 15.50
C ALA A 422 6.09 -18.59 15.56
N LEU A 423 6.73 -19.01 14.45
CA LEU A 423 7.50 -20.25 14.39
C LEU A 423 8.67 -20.25 15.40
N MET A 424 9.42 -19.16 15.46
CA MET A 424 10.56 -19.01 16.37
C MET A 424 10.14 -18.92 17.85
N ASN A 425 8.96 -18.37 18.13
CA ASN A 425 8.38 -18.31 19.47
C ASN A 425 7.69 -19.61 19.90
N ASN A 426 7.73 -20.68 19.10
CA ASN A 426 7.02 -21.95 19.32
C ASN A 426 5.49 -21.79 19.40
N GLU A 427 4.93 -20.77 18.75
CA GLU A 427 3.48 -20.60 18.63
C GLU A 427 2.89 -21.47 17.51
N CYS A 428 3.73 -21.87 16.55
CA CYS A 428 3.45 -22.88 15.52
C CYS A 428 4.69 -23.75 15.27
N ASP A 429 4.54 -24.82 14.50
CA ASP A 429 5.59 -25.80 14.20
C ASP A 429 5.98 -25.82 12.73
N VAL A 430 5.04 -25.50 11.85
CA VAL A 430 5.19 -25.53 10.39
C VAL A 430 4.65 -24.23 9.80
N ILE A 431 5.33 -23.70 8.78
CA ILE A 431 4.87 -22.56 7.96
C ILE A 431 5.00 -22.92 6.47
N ASP A 432 4.26 -22.20 5.60
CA ASP A 432 4.61 -22.12 4.20
C ASP A 432 5.76 -21.12 4.01
N ALA A 433 6.56 -21.32 2.99
CA ALA A 433 7.67 -20.44 2.64
C ALA A 433 7.91 -20.46 1.12
N TYR A 434 8.74 -19.55 0.65
CA TYR A 434 9.26 -19.56 -0.71
C TYR A 434 10.72 -20.05 -0.70
N SER A 435 11.14 -20.79 -1.73
CA SER A 435 12.49 -21.37 -1.77
C SER A 435 13.62 -20.33 -1.76
N THR A 436 13.37 -19.13 -2.24
CA THR A 436 14.31 -17.99 -2.24
C THR A 436 14.16 -17.05 -1.05
N ASP A 437 13.30 -17.38 -0.07
CA ASP A 437 13.00 -16.49 1.06
C ASP A 437 14.24 -16.34 1.99
N GLY A 438 14.77 -15.12 2.11
CA GLY A 438 15.92 -14.80 2.96
C GLY A 438 15.70 -15.11 4.44
N LEU A 439 14.45 -15.10 4.91
CA LEU A 439 14.11 -15.43 6.28
C LEU A 439 14.33 -16.91 6.63
N LEU A 440 14.35 -17.81 5.64
CA LEU A 440 14.74 -19.21 5.85
C LEU A 440 16.19 -19.32 6.35
N LYS A 441 17.10 -18.56 5.74
CA LYS A 441 18.50 -18.47 6.13
C LYS A 441 18.64 -17.74 7.47
N LYS A 442 17.94 -16.64 7.66
CA LYS A 442 17.93 -15.83 8.89
C LYS A 442 17.61 -16.66 10.14
N PHE A 443 16.56 -17.45 10.08
CA PHE A 443 16.08 -18.23 11.20
C PHE A 443 16.62 -19.67 11.21
N ASP A 444 17.55 -20.00 10.32
CA ASP A 444 18.19 -21.32 10.19
C ASP A 444 17.15 -22.47 10.15
N LEU A 445 16.13 -22.29 9.30
CA LEU A 445 15.02 -23.22 9.18
C LEU A 445 15.34 -24.43 8.30
N GLN A 446 14.67 -25.54 8.56
CA GLN A 446 14.67 -26.72 7.69
C GLN A 446 13.56 -26.59 6.65
N VAL A 447 13.95 -26.47 5.38
CA VAL A 447 13.04 -26.61 4.23
C VAL A 447 12.76 -28.08 4.00
N LEU A 448 11.50 -28.45 3.74
CA LEU A 448 11.08 -29.82 3.48
C LEU A 448 11.13 -30.12 1.99
N GLU A 449 11.66 -31.30 1.65
CA GLU A 449 11.69 -31.80 0.28
C GLU A 449 10.27 -32.22 -0.16
N ASP A 450 9.84 -31.72 -1.34
CA ASP A 450 8.60 -32.15 -2.00
C ASP A 450 8.82 -33.46 -2.76
N ASP A 451 8.82 -34.58 -2.04
CA ASP A 451 9.14 -35.91 -2.55
C ASP A 451 8.11 -36.49 -3.54
N LYS A 452 7.01 -35.77 -3.78
CA LYS A 452 6.02 -36.11 -4.82
C LYS A 452 5.97 -35.11 -5.97
N ASN A 453 6.81 -34.07 -5.97
CA ASN A 453 6.86 -33.01 -6.96
C ASN A 453 5.47 -32.37 -7.19
N PHE A 454 4.78 -32.04 -6.11
CA PHE A 454 3.45 -31.41 -6.16
C PHE A 454 3.54 -29.95 -6.55
N PHE A 455 4.50 -29.21 -5.99
CA PHE A 455 4.63 -27.80 -6.28
C PHE A 455 5.08 -27.55 -7.73
N LEU A 456 4.41 -26.60 -8.38
CA LEU A 456 4.71 -26.18 -9.74
C LEU A 456 6.08 -25.51 -9.84
N PRO A 457 6.68 -25.46 -11.02
CA PRO A 457 7.78 -24.54 -11.29
C PRO A 457 7.28 -23.09 -11.26
N TYR A 458 7.96 -22.25 -10.47
CA TYR A 458 7.65 -20.82 -10.33
C TYR A 458 8.82 -19.98 -10.84
N HIS A 459 9.16 -20.13 -12.12
CA HIS A 459 10.19 -19.32 -12.76
C HIS A 459 9.72 -17.86 -12.84
N ALA A 460 10.59 -16.93 -12.42
CA ALA A 460 10.31 -15.51 -12.51
C ALA A 460 10.27 -15.05 -13.96
N ILE A 461 9.17 -14.43 -14.37
CA ILE A 461 8.92 -13.97 -15.74
C ILE A 461 8.43 -12.50 -15.71
N PRO A 462 9.05 -11.61 -16.48
CA PRO A 462 8.49 -10.28 -16.69
C PRO A 462 7.23 -10.37 -17.56
N ILE A 463 6.17 -9.64 -17.15
CA ILE A 463 4.92 -9.49 -17.91
C ILE A 463 4.77 -8.02 -18.27
N ALA A 464 4.55 -7.73 -19.55
CA ALA A 464 4.46 -6.39 -20.08
C ALA A 464 3.22 -6.19 -20.96
N ASN A 465 2.71 -4.95 -20.99
CA ASN A 465 1.68 -4.56 -21.95
C ASN A 465 2.27 -4.39 -23.38
N ASN A 466 1.40 -4.19 -24.36
CA ASN A 466 1.82 -4.05 -25.75
C ASN A 466 2.69 -2.81 -25.98
N THR A 467 2.48 -1.74 -25.22
CA THR A 467 3.26 -0.49 -25.35
C THR A 467 4.74 -0.74 -25.13
N VAL A 468 5.11 -1.54 -24.11
CA VAL A 468 6.52 -1.87 -23.84
C VAL A 468 7.13 -2.64 -25.01
N ILE A 469 6.38 -3.59 -25.59
CA ILE A 469 6.89 -4.43 -26.69
C ILE A 469 7.05 -3.64 -28.00
N GLU A 470 6.11 -2.73 -28.27
CA GLU A 470 6.02 -2.02 -29.56
C GLU A 470 6.86 -0.73 -29.57
N GLU A 471 6.88 -0.01 -28.45
CA GLU A 471 7.54 1.30 -28.37
C GLU A 471 8.95 1.23 -27.79
N TYR A 472 9.28 0.17 -27.01
CA TYR A 472 10.57 0.02 -26.29
C TYR A 472 11.18 -1.39 -26.46
N PRO A 473 11.39 -1.87 -27.72
CA PRO A 473 11.95 -3.21 -27.95
C PRO A 473 13.35 -3.40 -27.35
N GLU A 474 14.14 -2.33 -27.25
CA GLU A 474 15.46 -2.32 -26.59
C GLU A 474 15.37 -2.68 -25.11
N VAL A 475 14.30 -2.28 -24.42
CA VAL A 475 14.06 -2.63 -23.00
C VAL A 475 13.82 -4.13 -22.85
N VAL A 476 13.09 -4.73 -23.80
CA VAL A 476 12.83 -6.18 -23.81
C VAL A 476 14.14 -6.97 -23.95
N GLU A 477 15.02 -6.53 -24.86
CA GLU A 477 16.33 -7.16 -25.07
C GLU A 477 17.23 -7.06 -23.83
N LEU A 478 17.23 -5.90 -23.16
CA LEU A 478 17.98 -5.68 -21.91
C LEU A 478 17.47 -6.61 -20.80
N ILE A 479 16.16 -6.66 -20.58
CA ILE A 479 15.58 -7.50 -19.52
C ILE A 479 15.90 -8.98 -19.73
N ASN A 480 15.82 -9.47 -20.95
CA ASN A 480 16.10 -10.86 -21.26
C ASN A 480 17.58 -11.24 -21.00
N GLN A 481 18.51 -10.28 -20.93
CA GLN A 481 19.92 -10.55 -20.61
C GLN A 481 20.12 -10.88 -19.12
N LEU A 482 19.24 -10.39 -18.22
CA LEU A 482 19.35 -10.61 -16.76
C LEU A 482 19.30 -12.09 -16.37
N GLN A 483 18.70 -12.97 -17.18
CA GLN A 483 18.66 -14.41 -16.95
C GLN A 483 20.05 -15.06 -16.79
N ASN A 484 21.10 -14.43 -17.33
CA ASN A 484 22.47 -14.97 -17.28
C ASN A 484 23.17 -14.69 -15.93
N TYR A 485 22.58 -13.84 -15.10
CA TYR A 485 23.17 -13.33 -13.85
C TYR A 485 22.38 -13.73 -12.61
N LEU A 486 21.10 -14.06 -12.78
CA LEU A 486 20.21 -14.43 -11.67
C LEU A 486 20.13 -15.97 -11.55
N SER A 487 20.18 -16.47 -10.33
CA SER A 487 19.93 -17.86 -9.96
C SER A 487 19.20 -17.93 -8.62
N ASP A 488 18.74 -19.11 -8.23
CA ASP A 488 18.08 -19.32 -6.92
C ASP A 488 19.02 -18.89 -5.77
N GLU A 489 20.32 -19.26 -5.83
CA GLU A 489 21.30 -18.93 -4.81
C GLU A 489 21.57 -17.41 -4.74
N VAL A 490 21.65 -16.74 -5.89
CA VAL A 490 21.80 -15.28 -5.95
C VAL A 490 20.61 -14.61 -5.30
N MET A 491 19.40 -15.03 -5.62
CA MET A 491 18.18 -14.43 -5.04
C MET A 491 18.05 -14.66 -3.54
N VAL A 492 18.41 -15.84 -3.04
CA VAL A 492 18.50 -16.10 -1.59
C VAL A 492 19.45 -15.13 -0.90
N GLU A 493 20.64 -14.89 -1.49
CA GLU A 493 21.64 -13.98 -0.93
C GLU A 493 21.13 -12.53 -0.91
N LEU A 494 20.55 -12.05 -2.01
CA LEU A 494 20.03 -10.69 -2.12
C LEU A 494 18.85 -10.47 -1.15
N ASN A 495 17.94 -11.43 -1.06
CA ASN A 495 16.84 -11.40 -0.11
C ASN A 495 17.36 -11.39 1.34
N TYR A 496 18.38 -12.21 1.65
CA TYR A 496 19.01 -12.26 2.97
C TYR A 496 19.66 -10.92 3.37
N ARG A 497 20.32 -10.23 2.44
CA ARG A 497 20.92 -8.92 2.68
C ARG A 497 19.87 -7.89 3.13
N VAL A 498 18.72 -7.90 2.49
CA VAL A 498 17.62 -6.98 2.86
C VAL A 498 16.95 -7.42 4.16
N ASP A 499 16.55 -8.67 4.26
CA ASP A 499 15.70 -9.16 5.36
C ASP A 499 16.45 -9.34 6.68
N GLU A 500 17.75 -9.75 6.61
CA GLU A 500 18.59 -9.96 7.79
C GLU A 500 19.50 -8.79 8.10
N LEU A 501 20.28 -8.35 7.09
CA LEU A 501 21.28 -7.30 7.31
C LEU A 501 20.65 -5.90 7.33
N ASN A 502 19.35 -5.81 6.99
CA ASN A 502 18.59 -4.56 6.91
C ASN A 502 19.21 -3.55 5.93
N GLU A 503 19.86 -4.05 4.89
CA GLU A 503 20.37 -3.23 3.80
C GLU A 503 19.18 -2.67 2.99
N LYS A 504 19.36 -1.52 2.35
CA LYS A 504 18.30 -0.97 1.52
C LYS A 504 18.14 -1.79 0.26
N THR A 505 16.90 -2.10 -0.09
CA THR A 505 16.56 -2.84 -1.31
C THR A 505 17.16 -2.20 -2.57
N SER A 506 17.13 -0.85 -2.64
CA SER A 506 17.74 -0.08 -3.71
C SER A 506 19.25 -0.26 -3.82
N ASP A 507 19.94 -0.27 -2.66
CA ASP A 507 21.39 -0.36 -2.60
C ASP A 507 21.84 -1.79 -2.96
N VAL A 508 21.14 -2.81 -2.42
CA VAL A 508 21.39 -4.23 -2.76
C VAL A 508 21.23 -4.48 -4.25
N ALA A 509 20.15 -3.97 -4.87
CA ALA A 509 19.93 -4.11 -6.30
C ALA A 509 21.02 -3.41 -7.13
N ARG A 510 21.40 -2.19 -6.75
CA ARG A 510 22.42 -1.41 -7.45
C ARG A 510 23.80 -2.05 -7.33
N GLU A 511 24.21 -2.44 -6.13
CA GLU A 511 25.51 -3.09 -5.90
C GLU A 511 25.63 -4.39 -6.69
N PHE A 512 24.59 -5.22 -6.71
CA PHE A 512 24.57 -6.43 -7.53
C PHE A 512 24.80 -6.14 -9.01
N LEU A 513 24.15 -5.12 -9.56
CA LEU A 513 24.32 -4.74 -10.97
C LEU A 513 25.73 -4.22 -11.25
N ILE A 514 26.32 -3.44 -10.34
CA ILE A 514 27.71 -2.94 -10.47
C ILE A 514 28.71 -4.09 -10.36
N GLU A 515 28.57 -5.00 -9.39
CA GLU A 515 29.46 -6.15 -9.18
C GLU A 515 29.50 -7.11 -10.38
N ASN A 516 28.43 -7.12 -11.18
CA ASN A 516 28.33 -7.92 -12.40
C ASN A 516 28.60 -7.13 -13.70
N ASP A 517 29.13 -5.91 -13.59
CA ASP A 517 29.43 -5.03 -14.74
C ASP A 517 28.18 -4.72 -15.61
N LEU A 518 26.97 -4.73 -15.02
CA LEU A 518 25.70 -4.50 -15.71
C LEU A 518 25.31 -3.02 -15.77
N ILE A 519 25.78 -2.20 -14.85
CA ILE A 519 25.61 -0.73 -14.86
C ILE A 519 26.89 -0.03 -14.46
N SER A 520 26.97 1.27 -14.77
CA SER A 520 28.08 2.14 -14.37
C SER A 520 28.03 2.45 -12.85
N GLU A 521 29.20 2.80 -12.24
CA GLU A 521 29.29 3.17 -10.82
C GLU A 521 28.41 4.39 -10.44
#